data_7a073ed71cb062015831e2409b13bee3
#
_entry.id   7a073ed71cb062015831e2409b13bee3
#
_cell.length_a   1.000
_cell.length_b   1.000
_cell.length_c   1.000
_cell.angle_alpha   90.00
_cell.angle_beta   90.00
_cell.angle_gamma   90.00
#
_symmetry.space_group_name_H-M   'P 1'
#
loop_
_entity.id
_entity.type
_entity.pdbx_description
1 polymer ?
#
loop_
_entity_poly.entity_id
_entity_poly.type
_entity_poly.pdbx_seq_one_letter_code
_entity_poly.pdbx_strand_id
1 'polypeptide(L)'
;MASVKNDIILTDEFKDALTRLEAKPPIQPLIFITGRAGTGKTTLLRYFAEHTAQNAVVLATTGLAAINVHGQTVHSFFRLKPGNLLDKSNLKRLPRKTVDALDTIIIDEASMLRADLLDAIDYILQISTHSEEPFGG
;
A
#
# COMPACT_ATOMS: atom_id res chain seq x y z
N MET A 1 -26.19 -11.95 -17.56
CA MET A 1 -24.82 -11.95 -18.06
C MET A 1 -23.95 -12.66 -17.02
N ALA A 2 -23.38 -13.79 -17.38
CA ALA A 2 -22.55 -14.57 -16.47
C ALA A 2 -21.25 -13.80 -16.22
N SER A 3 -20.99 -13.46 -14.95
CA SER A 3 -19.69 -13.00 -14.48
C SER A 3 -18.69 -14.11 -14.76
N VAL A 4 -17.76 -13.90 -15.69
CA VAL A 4 -16.59 -14.75 -15.85
C VAL A 4 -15.77 -14.54 -14.57
N LYS A 5 -15.94 -15.43 -13.60
CA LYS A 5 -14.97 -15.60 -12.52
C LYS A 5 -13.70 -16.08 -13.22
N ASN A 6 -12.76 -15.19 -13.44
CA ASN A 6 -11.39 -15.58 -13.71
C ASN A 6 -10.90 -16.32 -12.47
N ASP A 7 -10.94 -17.64 -12.49
CA ASP A 7 -10.33 -18.45 -11.45
C ASP A 7 -8.82 -18.16 -11.47
N ILE A 8 -8.37 -17.39 -10.50
CA ILE A 8 -6.96 -17.08 -10.31
C ILE A 8 -6.28 -18.39 -9.89
N ILE A 9 -5.34 -18.86 -10.70
CA ILE A 9 -4.54 -20.03 -10.36
C ILE A 9 -3.55 -19.61 -9.27
N LEU A 10 -3.78 -20.07 -8.05
CA LEU A 10 -2.90 -19.83 -6.92
C LEU A 10 -1.68 -20.77 -7.01
N THR A 11 -0.58 -20.27 -7.55
CA THR A 11 0.71 -21.00 -7.51
C THR A 11 1.25 -21.07 -6.06
N ASP A 12 2.20 -21.95 -5.82
CA ASP A 12 2.79 -22.07 -4.47
C ASP A 12 3.50 -20.80 -4.03
N GLU A 13 4.14 -20.08 -4.95
CA GLU A 13 4.74 -18.75 -4.71
C GLU A 13 3.70 -17.70 -4.34
N PHE A 14 2.53 -17.76 -4.99
CA PHE A 14 1.42 -16.86 -4.70
C PHE A 14 0.85 -17.13 -3.29
N LYS A 15 0.72 -18.40 -2.91
CA LYS A 15 0.27 -18.80 -1.57
C LYS A 15 1.26 -18.41 -0.49
N ASP A 16 2.58 -18.59 -0.73
CA ASP A 16 3.63 -18.15 0.22
C ASP A 16 3.58 -16.63 0.42
N ALA A 17 3.45 -15.88 -0.65
CA ALA A 17 3.31 -14.43 -0.57
C ALA A 17 2.07 -14.01 0.24
N LEU A 18 0.92 -14.62 0.00
CA LEU A 18 -0.30 -14.37 0.78
C LEU A 18 -0.11 -14.68 2.26
N THR A 19 0.53 -15.81 2.58
CA THR A 19 0.81 -16.21 3.97
C THR A 19 1.63 -15.16 4.70
N ARG A 20 2.64 -14.59 4.03
CA ARG A 20 3.47 -13.52 4.59
C ARG A 20 2.69 -12.21 4.78
N LEU A 21 1.82 -11.87 3.83
CA LEU A 21 0.98 -10.67 3.89
C LEU A 21 -0.08 -10.76 5.00
N GLU A 22 -0.60 -11.95 5.26
CA GLU A 22 -1.63 -12.19 6.31
C GLU A 22 -1.06 -12.39 7.70
N ALA A 23 0.27 -12.50 7.86
CA ALA A 23 0.90 -12.76 9.15
C ALA A 23 0.59 -11.67 10.18
N LYS A 24 0.17 -12.08 11.38
CA LYS A 24 -0.06 -11.19 12.53
C LYS A 24 0.64 -11.76 13.78
N PRO A 25 1.55 -11.00 14.41
CA PRO A 25 2.03 -9.67 14.00
C PRO A 25 2.76 -9.72 12.65
N PRO A 26 2.88 -8.59 11.94
CA PRO A 26 3.58 -8.57 10.65
C PRO A 26 5.04 -9.04 10.85
N ILE A 27 5.50 -9.90 9.93
CA ILE A 27 6.88 -10.43 9.98
C ILE A 27 7.89 -9.29 9.78
N GLN A 28 7.51 -8.31 8.99
CA GLN A 28 8.30 -7.12 8.69
C GLN A 28 7.37 -5.92 8.47
N PRO A 29 7.80 -4.70 8.84
CA PRO A 29 6.99 -3.50 8.63
C PRO A 29 6.83 -3.15 7.15
N LEU A 30 7.73 -3.62 6.29
CA LEU A 30 7.71 -3.40 4.85
C LEU A 30 7.96 -4.71 4.12
N ILE A 31 7.07 -5.07 3.19
CA ILE A 31 7.21 -6.20 2.28
C ILE A 31 7.30 -5.67 0.86
N PHE A 32 8.40 -5.98 0.16
CA PHE A 32 8.61 -5.60 -1.22
C PHE A 32 8.41 -6.79 -2.15
N ILE A 33 7.39 -6.72 -3.00
CA ILE A 33 7.04 -7.76 -3.96
C ILE A 33 7.61 -7.38 -5.32
N THR A 34 8.53 -8.18 -5.83
CA THR A 34 9.17 -7.98 -7.12
C THR A 34 8.91 -9.14 -8.07
N GLY A 35 9.09 -8.90 -9.37
CA GLY A 35 8.93 -9.91 -10.41
C GLY A 35 8.90 -9.27 -11.79
N ARG A 36 9.10 -10.08 -12.82
CA ARG A 36 9.02 -9.62 -14.22
C ARG A 36 7.62 -9.09 -14.55
N ALA A 37 7.50 -8.27 -15.58
CA ALA A 37 6.21 -7.86 -16.11
C ALA A 37 5.35 -9.09 -16.47
N GLY A 38 4.06 -9.04 -16.17
CA GLY A 38 3.12 -10.13 -16.48
C GLY A 38 3.18 -11.35 -15.52
N THR A 39 3.94 -11.28 -14.41
CA THR A 39 4.00 -12.38 -13.41
C THR A 39 2.84 -12.38 -12.41
N GLY A 40 1.89 -11.45 -12.53
CA GLY A 40 0.70 -11.42 -11.68
C GLY A 40 0.85 -10.62 -10.38
N LYS A 41 1.85 -9.74 -10.23
CA LYS A 41 2.01 -8.91 -9.03
C LYS A 41 0.76 -8.10 -8.68
N THR A 42 0.23 -7.35 -9.63
CA THR A 42 -0.99 -6.55 -9.42
C THR A 42 -2.19 -7.46 -9.13
N THR A 43 -2.27 -8.63 -9.76
CA THR A 43 -3.30 -9.63 -9.48
C THR A 43 -3.21 -10.13 -8.05
N LEU A 44 -2.00 -10.43 -7.55
CA LEU A 44 -1.75 -10.83 -6.17
C LEU A 44 -2.21 -9.74 -5.19
N LEU A 45 -1.81 -8.50 -5.41
CA LEU A 45 -2.17 -7.38 -4.51
C LEU A 45 -3.67 -7.12 -4.49
N ARG A 46 -4.33 -7.20 -5.65
CA ARG A 46 -5.80 -7.08 -5.72
C ARG A 46 -6.50 -8.24 -5.02
N TYR A 47 -6.05 -9.46 -5.27
CA TYR A 47 -6.59 -10.64 -4.61
C TYR A 47 -6.46 -10.52 -3.08
N PHE A 48 -5.28 -10.15 -2.58
CA PHE A 48 -5.07 -9.90 -1.16
C PHE A 48 -6.02 -8.81 -0.64
N ALA A 49 -6.09 -7.65 -1.28
CA ALA A 49 -6.95 -6.54 -0.86
C ALA A 49 -8.44 -6.91 -0.81
N GLU A 50 -8.89 -7.79 -1.71
CA GLU A 50 -10.29 -8.23 -1.81
C GLU A 50 -10.66 -9.34 -0.80
N HIS A 51 -9.68 -10.14 -0.34
CA HIS A 51 -9.94 -11.34 0.46
C HIS A 51 -9.36 -11.27 1.88
N THR A 52 -8.48 -10.30 2.17
CA THR A 52 -7.90 -10.14 3.50
C THR A 52 -8.95 -9.71 4.53
N ALA A 53 -8.79 -10.16 5.77
CA ALA A 53 -9.53 -9.64 6.92
C ALA A 53 -8.94 -8.33 7.46
N GLN A 54 -7.81 -7.87 6.92
CA GLN A 54 -7.18 -6.61 7.28
C GLN A 54 -7.86 -5.43 6.58
N ASN A 55 -7.89 -4.29 7.24
CA ASN A 55 -8.30 -3.04 6.61
C ASN A 55 -7.15 -2.51 5.75
N ALA A 56 -7.13 -2.92 4.49
CA ALA A 56 -6.10 -2.57 3.53
C ALA A 56 -6.55 -1.42 2.62
N VAL A 57 -5.66 -0.46 2.38
CA VAL A 57 -5.85 0.57 1.36
C VAL A 57 -4.88 0.33 0.20
N VAL A 58 -5.39 0.44 -1.03
CA VAL A 58 -4.57 0.31 -2.24
C VAL A 58 -4.28 1.70 -2.79
N LEU A 59 -3.01 2.01 -2.92
CA LEU A 59 -2.52 3.29 -3.42
C LEU A 59 -1.67 3.08 -4.68
N ALA A 60 -1.61 4.10 -5.52
CA ALA A 60 -0.75 4.13 -6.68
C ALA A 60 -0.05 5.48 -6.81
N THR A 61 1.04 5.52 -7.56
CA THR A 61 1.84 6.74 -7.76
C THR A 61 1.23 7.70 -8.77
N THR A 62 0.34 7.21 -9.65
CA THR A 62 -0.34 8.00 -10.68
C THR A 62 -1.85 7.79 -10.65
N GLY A 63 -2.61 8.78 -11.17
CA GLY A 63 -4.07 8.67 -11.26
C GLY A 63 -4.53 7.51 -12.12
N LEU A 64 -3.88 7.26 -13.25
CA LEU A 64 -4.22 6.14 -14.13
C LEU A 64 -3.99 4.78 -13.44
N ALA A 65 -2.85 4.62 -12.78
CA ALA A 65 -2.57 3.40 -12.01
C ALA A 65 -3.57 3.22 -10.86
N ALA A 66 -3.96 4.29 -10.17
CA ALA A 66 -4.98 4.25 -9.11
C ALA A 66 -6.34 3.76 -9.63
N ILE A 67 -6.77 4.19 -10.80
CA ILE A 67 -8.00 3.70 -11.43
C ILE A 67 -7.91 2.20 -11.71
N ASN A 68 -6.79 1.72 -12.24
CA ASN A 68 -6.59 0.31 -12.59
C ASN A 68 -6.65 -0.63 -11.38
N VAL A 69 -6.28 -0.15 -10.20
CA VAL A 69 -6.31 -0.95 -8.95
C VAL A 69 -7.52 -0.64 -8.07
N HIS A 70 -8.48 0.14 -8.56
CA HIS A 70 -9.64 0.61 -7.79
C HIS A 70 -9.24 1.30 -6.47
N GLY A 71 -8.11 1.97 -6.48
CA GLY A 71 -7.53 2.66 -5.33
C GLY A 71 -7.50 4.18 -5.51
N GLN A 72 -6.62 4.83 -4.78
CA GLN A 72 -6.37 6.26 -4.90
C GLN A 72 -4.88 6.55 -5.01
N THR A 73 -4.53 7.79 -5.34
CA THR A 73 -3.11 8.15 -5.41
C THR A 73 -2.50 8.33 -4.03
N VAL A 74 -1.20 8.04 -3.90
CA VAL A 74 -0.42 8.32 -2.68
C VAL A 74 -0.58 9.78 -2.26
N HIS A 75 -0.47 10.72 -3.20
CA HIS A 75 -0.61 12.16 -2.92
C HIS A 75 -1.99 12.51 -2.35
N SER A 76 -3.05 11.92 -2.90
CA SER A 76 -4.41 12.16 -2.42
C SER A 76 -4.63 11.59 -1.01
N PHE A 77 -4.21 10.36 -0.78
CA PHE A 77 -4.38 9.69 0.52
C PHE A 77 -3.65 10.42 1.64
N PHE A 78 -2.38 10.75 1.44
CA PHE A 78 -1.55 11.45 2.41
C PHE A 78 -1.73 12.99 2.39
N ARG A 79 -2.62 13.51 1.53
CA ARG A 79 -2.89 14.94 1.37
C ARG A 79 -1.64 15.76 1.08
N LEU A 80 -0.75 15.19 0.28
CA LEU A 80 0.50 15.83 -0.10
C LEU A 80 0.25 16.93 -1.12
N LYS A 81 0.81 18.11 -0.86
CA LYS A 81 0.79 19.22 -1.80
C LYS A 81 1.96 19.11 -2.78
N PRO A 82 1.82 19.58 -4.02
CA PRO A 82 2.97 19.76 -4.90
C PRO A 82 4.01 20.64 -4.23
N GLY A 83 5.28 20.22 -4.26
CA GLY A 83 6.36 21.00 -3.67
C GLY A 83 7.46 20.15 -3.06
N ASN A 84 8.21 20.75 -2.13
CA ASN A 84 9.32 20.10 -1.45
C ASN A 84 8.81 19.15 -0.34
N LEU A 85 8.86 17.85 -0.59
CA LEU A 85 8.48 16.83 0.39
C LEU A 85 9.53 16.64 1.51
N LEU A 86 10.75 17.16 1.31
CA LEU A 86 11.80 17.13 2.33
C LEU A 86 11.53 18.12 3.47
N ASP A 87 10.70 19.12 3.23
CA ASP A 87 10.26 20.05 4.28
C ASP A 87 9.12 19.44 5.10
N LYS A 88 9.49 18.77 6.18
CA LYS A 88 8.56 18.10 7.09
C LYS A 88 7.53 19.02 7.74
N SER A 89 7.77 20.33 7.77
CA SER A 89 6.83 21.31 8.33
C SER A 89 5.51 21.40 7.55
N ASN A 90 5.54 21.00 6.28
CA ASN A 90 4.37 20.97 5.40
C ASN A 90 3.60 19.64 5.44
N LEU A 91 4.16 18.62 6.10
CA LEU A 91 3.55 17.30 6.22
C LEU A 91 2.58 17.26 7.41
N LYS A 92 1.40 16.72 7.19
CA LYS A 92 0.33 16.70 8.19
C LYS A 92 -0.05 15.27 8.57
N ARG A 93 -0.45 15.08 9.81
CA ARG A 93 -1.01 13.81 10.31
C ARG A 93 -2.23 13.39 9.51
N LEU A 94 -2.41 12.10 9.37
CA LEU A 94 -3.67 11.52 8.91
C LEU A 94 -4.76 11.73 9.97
N PRO A 95 -6.04 11.79 9.55
CA PRO A 95 -7.16 11.81 10.48
C PRO A 95 -7.12 10.58 11.39
N ARG A 96 -7.41 10.76 12.69
CA ARG A 96 -7.41 9.70 13.68
C ARG A 96 -8.24 8.49 13.25
N LYS A 97 -9.44 8.72 12.72
CA LYS A 97 -10.30 7.65 12.20
C LYS A 97 -9.65 6.82 11.09
N THR A 98 -8.84 7.45 10.24
CA THR A 98 -8.12 6.75 9.17
C THR A 98 -7.03 5.86 9.78
N VAL A 99 -6.26 6.40 10.73
CA VAL A 99 -5.17 5.66 11.38
C VAL A 99 -5.71 4.47 12.17
N ASP A 100 -6.74 4.69 12.99
CA ASP A 100 -7.33 3.65 13.83
C ASP A 100 -7.99 2.51 13.02
N ALA A 101 -8.38 2.79 11.77
CA ALA A 101 -9.01 1.82 10.88
C ALA A 101 -8.02 1.15 9.90
N LEU A 102 -6.75 1.54 9.88
CA LEU A 102 -5.80 1.12 8.86
C LEU A 102 -4.85 0.05 9.39
N ASP A 103 -4.86 -1.13 8.79
CA ASP A 103 -3.91 -2.19 9.11
C ASP A 103 -2.78 -2.26 8.07
N THR A 104 -3.09 -2.06 6.79
CA THR A 104 -2.13 -2.30 5.71
C THR A 104 -2.27 -1.25 4.60
N ILE A 105 -1.14 -0.75 4.14
CA ILE A 105 -1.04 0.10 2.95
C ILE A 105 -0.36 -0.69 1.85
N ILE A 106 -1.02 -0.78 0.71
CA ILE A 106 -0.50 -1.41 -0.50
C ILE A 106 -0.17 -0.30 -1.49
N ILE A 107 1.04 -0.28 -2.01
CA ILE A 107 1.44 0.65 -3.07
C ILE A 107 1.78 -0.15 -4.33
N ASP A 108 0.95 -0.03 -5.35
CA ASP A 108 1.21 -0.61 -6.66
C ASP A 108 2.14 0.31 -7.48
N GLU A 109 2.86 -0.26 -8.44
CA GLU A 109 3.85 0.44 -9.26
C GLU A 109 4.92 1.18 -8.43
N ALA A 110 5.46 0.51 -7.41
CA ALA A 110 6.42 1.09 -6.47
C ALA A 110 7.73 1.56 -7.14
N SER A 111 8.05 1.11 -8.36
CA SER A 111 9.19 1.59 -9.14
C SER A 111 9.13 3.08 -9.46
N MET A 112 7.95 3.67 -9.45
CA MET A 112 7.73 5.11 -9.66
C MET A 112 7.70 5.91 -8.35
N LEU A 113 7.83 5.24 -7.20
CA LEU A 113 7.84 5.88 -5.90
C LEU A 113 9.23 6.48 -5.64
N ARG A 114 9.30 7.80 -5.58
CA ARG A 114 10.55 8.52 -5.27
C ARG A 114 10.92 8.34 -3.80
N ALA A 115 12.22 8.39 -3.51
CA ALA A 115 12.73 8.25 -2.15
C ALA A 115 12.18 9.32 -1.19
N ASP A 116 12.11 10.58 -1.63
CA ASP A 116 11.55 11.67 -0.84
C ASP A 116 10.05 11.48 -0.52
N LEU A 117 9.30 10.86 -1.44
CA LEU A 117 7.90 10.51 -1.21
C LEU A 117 7.78 9.38 -0.19
N LEU A 118 8.64 8.36 -0.26
CA LEU A 118 8.65 7.27 0.72
C LEU A 118 9.02 7.78 2.13
N ASP A 119 10.01 8.68 2.22
CA ASP A 119 10.38 9.33 3.49
C ASP A 119 9.24 10.18 4.05
N ALA A 120 8.49 10.86 3.20
CA ALA A 120 7.31 11.62 3.62
C ALA A 120 6.20 10.71 4.15
N ILE A 121 5.95 9.56 3.49
CA ILE A 121 4.99 8.56 3.95
C ILE A 121 5.37 8.03 5.33
N ASP A 122 6.63 7.60 5.50
CA ASP A 122 7.14 7.09 6.77
C ASP A 122 6.94 8.13 7.88
N TYR A 123 7.38 9.36 7.65
CA TYR A 123 7.23 10.44 8.62
C TYR A 123 5.76 10.72 8.98
N ILE A 124 4.86 10.79 7.99
CA ILE A 124 3.43 11.04 8.24
C ILE A 124 2.84 9.91 9.08
N LEU A 125 3.18 8.65 8.80
CA LEU A 125 2.71 7.52 9.57
C LEU A 125 3.23 7.56 11.00
N GLN A 126 4.52 7.81 11.22
CA GLN A 126 5.12 7.95 12.55
C GLN A 126 4.42 9.04 13.38
N ILE A 127 4.24 10.23 12.84
CA ILE A 127 3.56 11.32 13.57
C ILE A 127 2.07 11.05 13.78
N SER A 128 1.45 10.24 12.90
CA SER A 128 0.02 9.90 12.98
C SER A 128 -0.26 8.82 14.03
N THR A 129 0.63 7.84 14.17
CA THR A 129 0.52 6.76 15.16
C THR A 129 1.17 7.10 16.51
N HIS A 130 1.93 8.19 16.59
CA HIS A 130 2.77 8.54 17.73
C HIS A 130 3.84 7.48 18.04
N SER A 131 4.38 6.85 17.01
CA SER A 131 5.41 5.84 17.10
C SER A 131 6.63 6.24 16.26
N GLU A 132 7.84 6.00 16.77
CA GLU A 132 9.10 6.20 16.04
C GLU A 132 9.50 4.95 15.23
N GLU A 133 8.74 3.87 15.33
CA GLU A 133 8.96 2.68 14.53
C GLU A 133 8.75 2.96 13.03
N PRO A 134 9.47 2.27 12.14
CA PRO A 134 9.29 2.44 10.70
C PRO A 134 7.82 2.33 10.29
N PHE A 135 7.37 3.30 9.51
CA PHE A 135 5.98 3.44 9.05
C PHE A 135 4.94 3.50 10.18
N GLY A 136 5.38 3.86 11.39
CA GLY A 136 4.50 4.03 12.54
C GLY A 136 4.21 2.75 13.33
N GLY A 137 4.91 1.67 13.03
CA GLY A 137 4.81 0.38 13.75
C GLY A 137 3.73 -0.55 13.25
#